data_9a6474fec11b7db963dd327146aa9212
#
_entry.id   9a6474fec11b7db963dd327146aa9212
#
_cell.length_a   1.000
_cell.length_b   1.000
_cell.length_c   1.000
_cell.angle_alpha   90.00
_cell.angle_beta   90.00
_cell.angle_gamma   90.00
#
_symmetry.space_group_name_H-M   'P 1'
#
loop_
_entity.id
_entity.type
_entity.pdbx_description
1 polymer ?
#
loop_
_entity_poly.entity_id
_entity_poly.type
_entity_poly.pdbx_seq_one_letter_code
_entity_poly.pdbx_strand_id
1 'polypeptide(L)'
;MCSLWLASTALVLWGGPLAGGVSVQPHPLDPLTREELAAAVEILAASGRTNAGSRLALIALREPAKQDVLGFVPGLPVRREAFVVVYERAANRTFEAAIDLGARQVRSWTEIPGVQPAILTEEYALTGDIVRHDARWQAAMRRRGISDLTNVYVDPWPAGEALSPEERTRRIVKAVAYYKASSHNAYARPIEGVIAVVDLTAKRVIRLLDSGVVPLETTPRELDEASLAPQREPPQSLEIVQPHGPSFTIAGSLVRWQKWQFRFGMHPREGLVLYTVAYEDQGRLRPILYRASLSELFVQYTDPSPAWAFRNAFDEGEIDLGRWATRLEPGTDVPTNAVFVSAVIADDKGVPYEIPNALALYERDGGLLWKHVDYPRVNESRRARELVLTWVGNQGNYEYGFNWIFRQDGMLTVEAILTGIVLPKGVATAGPGRSIALVAPHLAAVPHQHWFNFRLDVDVDGPKNRVVEVDTVPAPGTSGSGFSVKETPLRHEASARRQINPLWSRRWRVINPAARTELGQPAGYALVPGDNVRAYASPDSIVGQRAGFIQAHVWVTAYDPA
;
A
#
# COMPACT_ATOMS: atom_id res chain seq x y z
N MET A 1 44.37 49.10 -12.39
CA MET A 1 44.52 47.91 -13.26
C MET A 1 44.02 46.72 -12.49
N CYS A 2 42.76 46.37 -12.69
CA CYS A 2 42.10 45.22 -12.05
C CYS A 2 42.05 44.11 -13.09
N SER A 3 42.66 42.98 -12.79
CA SER A 3 42.56 41.77 -13.63
C SER A 3 41.52 40.84 -13.03
N LEU A 4 40.39 40.66 -13.76
CA LEU A 4 39.40 39.62 -13.48
C LEU A 4 39.95 38.25 -13.93
N TRP A 5 39.92 37.27 -13.03
CA TRP A 5 40.06 35.86 -13.39
C TRP A 5 38.69 35.21 -13.40
N LEU A 6 38.26 34.77 -14.57
CA LEU A 6 37.08 33.90 -14.75
C LEU A 6 37.51 32.45 -14.51
N ALA A 7 36.98 31.83 -13.49
CA ALA A 7 37.13 30.40 -13.26
C ALA A 7 35.99 29.68 -13.99
N SER A 8 36.32 28.98 -15.09
CA SER A 8 35.41 28.07 -15.78
C SER A 8 35.34 26.75 -15.02
N THR A 9 34.20 26.49 -14.41
CA THR A 9 33.88 25.17 -13.82
C THR A 9 33.43 24.26 -14.96
N ALA A 10 34.27 23.33 -15.35
CA ALA A 10 33.91 22.24 -16.26
C ALA A 10 33.08 21.20 -15.51
N LEU A 11 31.81 21.09 -15.89
CA LEU A 11 30.93 20.02 -15.45
C LEU A 11 31.37 18.72 -16.16
N VAL A 12 32.03 17.82 -15.43
CA VAL A 12 32.39 16.49 -15.96
C VAL A 12 31.15 15.61 -15.81
N LEU A 13 30.41 15.48 -16.90
CA LEU A 13 29.39 14.44 -17.05
C LEU A 13 30.09 13.08 -17.18
N TRP A 14 30.12 12.31 -16.14
CA TRP A 14 30.50 10.90 -16.19
C TRP A 14 29.33 10.07 -16.75
N GLY A 15 29.20 10.05 -18.06
CA GLY A 15 28.44 9.07 -18.80
C GLY A 15 29.34 7.89 -19.15
N GLY A 16 29.55 6.97 -18.22
CA GLY A 16 30.14 5.67 -18.55
C GLY A 16 29.12 4.81 -19.30
N PRO A 17 29.50 4.09 -20.39
CA PRO A 17 28.57 3.20 -21.05
C PRO A 17 28.22 2.07 -20.11
N LEU A 18 26.92 1.92 -19.80
CA LEU A 18 26.35 0.72 -19.22
C LEU A 18 26.75 -0.45 -20.11
N ALA A 19 27.52 -1.37 -19.56
CA ALA A 19 27.98 -2.60 -20.20
C ALA A 19 26.80 -3.33 -20.84
N GLY A 20 27.06 -3.87 -22.03
CA GLY A 20 26.20 -4.58 -22.96
C GLY A 20 24.92 -5.16 -22.38
N GLY A 21 23.78 -4.59 -22.81
CA GLY A 21 22.47 -5.07 -22.44
C GLY A 21 22.29 -6.52 -22.87
N VAL A 22 22.32 -7.42 -21.91
CA VAL A 22 21.73 -8.74 -22.06
C VAL A 22 20.25 -8.47 -22.34
N SER A 23 19.77 -8.77 -23.53
CA SER A 23 18.34 -8.74 -23.85
C SER A 23 17.63 -9.67 -22.87
N VAL A 24 17.08 -9.08 -21.81
CA VAL A 24 16.32 -9.83 -20.81
C VAL A 24 15.03 -10.26 -21.49
N GLN A 25 14.88 -11.55 -21.71
CA GLN A 25 13.63 -12.11 -22.24
C GLN A 25 12.48 -11.78 -21.30
N PRO A 26 11.35 -11.27 -21.80
CA PRO A 26 10.22 -10.89 -20.97
C PRO A 26 9.70 -12.11 -20.18
N HIS A 27 9.46 -11.91 -18.90
CA HIS A 27 8.86 -12.92 -18.05
C HIS A 27 7.34 -12.72 -17.97
N PRO A 28 6.53 -13.77 -17.83
CA PRO A 28 5.07 -13.66 -17.75
C PRO A 28 4.53 -12.67 -16.69
N LEU A 29 5.28 -12.50 -15.60
CA LEU A 29 4.93 -11.61 -14.47
C LEU A 29 5.61 -10.22 -14.53
N ASP A 30 6.32 -9.89 -15.60
CA ASP A 30 6.85 -8.53 -15.73
C ASP A 30 5.70 -7.53 -15.84
N PRO A 31 5.78 -6.34 -15.22
CA PRO A 31 4.76 -5.30 -15.35
C PRO A 31 4.46 -4.98 -16.82
N LEU A 32 3.25 -4.46 -17.10
CA LEU A 32 2.92 -3.97 -18.45
C LEU A 32 3.81 -2.80 -18.80
N THR A 33 4.35 -2.81 -20.03
CA THR A 33 5.12 -1.70 -20.55
C THR A 33 4.20 -0.55 -20.97
N ARG A 34 4.78 0.63 -21.22
CA ARG A 34 4.05 1.79 -21.77
C ARG A 34 3.31 1.44 -23.06
N GLU A 35 3.97 0.69 -23.95
CA GLU A 35 3.42 0.25 -25.23
C GLU A 35 2.28 -0.76 -25.03
N GLU A 36 2.41 -1.68 -24.08
CA GLU A 36 1.37 -2.65 -23.75
C GLU A 36 0.13 -1.98 -23.14
N LEU A 37 0.32 -0.98 -22.27
CA LEU A 37 -0.78 -0.17 -21.74
C LEU A 37 -1.50 0.59 -22.86
N ALA A 38 -0.77 1.26 -23.74
CA ALA A 38 -1.36 1.97 -24.86
C ALA A 38 -2.08 1.01 -25.83
N ALA A 39 -1.49 -0.16 -26.13
CA ALA A 39 -2.11 -1.18 -26.97
C ALA A 39 -3.43 -1.71 -26.37
N ALA A 40 -3.48 -1.91 -25.04
CA ALA A 40 -4.71 -2.32 -24.38
C ALA A 40 -5.85 -1.32 -24.59
N VAL A 41 -5.55 -0.03 -24.48
CA VAL A 41 -6.51 1.07 -24.72
C VAL A 41 -6.98 1.10 -26.18
N GLU A 42 -6.05 0.99 -27.14
CA GLU A 42 -6.37 0.94 -28.57
C GLU A 42 -7.28 -0.24 -28.92
N ILE A 43 -6.96 -1.44 -28.44
CA ILE A 43 -7.74 -2.66 -28.66
C ILE A 43 -9.15 -2.48 -28.11
N LEU A 44 -9.25 -1.91 -26.91
CA LEU A 44 -10.54 -1.69 -26.25
C LEU A 44 -11.39 -0.68 -27.03
N ALA A 45 -10.78 0.43 -27.47
CA ALA A 45 -11.46 1.42 -28.30
C ALA A 45 -11.92 0.85 -29.66
N ALA A 46 -11.05 0.08 -30.33
CA ALA A 46 -11.37 -0.56 -31.60
C ALA A 46 -12.51 -1.60 -31.48
N SER A 47 -12.71 -2.16 -30.31
CA SER A 47 -13.81 -3.12 -30.07
C SER A 47 -15.21 -2.47 -30.05
N GLY A 48 -15.29 -1.13 -30.02
CA GLY A 48 -16.56 -0.40 -29.92
C GLY A 48 -17.26 -0.51 -28.55
N ARG A 49 -16.60 -1.08 -27.54
CA ARG A 49 -17.16 -1.29 -26.19
C ARG A 49 -16.98 -0.10 -25.26
N THR A 50 -16.16 0.88 -25.64
CA THR A 50 -15.94 2.13 -24.89
C THR A 50 -16.30 3.33 -25.74
N ASN A 51 -16.58 4.45 -25.08
CA ASN A 51 -16.88 5.74 -25.69
C ASN A 51 -16.18 6.88 -24.93
N ALA A 52 -16.35 8.11 -25.37
CA ALA A 52 -15.73 9.29 -24.73
C ALA A 52 -16.09 9.48 -23.24
N GLY A 53 -17.23 8.94 -22.81
CA GLY A 53 -17.70 8.96 -21.42
C GLY A 53 -17.13 7.83 -20.56
N SER A 54 -16.55 6.79 -21.15
CA SER A 54 -15.94 5.69 -20.43
C SER A 54 -14.65 6.12 -19.72
N ARG A 55 -14.38 5.52 -18.57
CA ARG A 55 -13.12 5.68 -17.83
C ARG A 55 -12.50 4.32 -17.59
N LEU A 56 -11.19 4.28 -17.65
CA LEU A 56 -10.39 3.09 -17.40
C LEU A 56 -9.84 3.18 -15.97
N ALA A 57 -10.68 2.78 -15.02
CA ALA A 57 -10.38 2.93 -13.60
C ALA A 57 -9.13 2.15 -13.17
N LEU A 58 -8.86 1.02 -13.83
CA LEU A 58 -7.67 0.22 -13.60
C LEU A 58 -7.21 -0.41 -14.92
N ILE A 59 -5.91 -0.36 -15.19
CA ILE A 59 -5.24 -1.19 -16.20
C ILE A 59 -4.04 -1.84 -15.52
N ALA A 60 -4.03 -3.15 -15.44
CA ALA A 60 -2.95 -3.92 -14.81
C ALA A 60 -2.62 -5.16 -15.64
N LEU A 61 -1.47 -5.79 -15.35
CA LEU A 61 -1.18 -7.11 -15.87
C LEU A 61 -2.26 -8.09 -15.41
N ARG A 62 -2.90 -8.80 -16.33
CA ARG A 62 -3.64 -10.00 -15.98
C ARG A 62 -2.62 -11.12 -15.75
N GLU A 63 -2.35 -11.42 -14.49
CA GLU A 63 -1.38 -12.44 -14.14
C GLU A 63 -1.77 -13.79 -14.76
N PRO A 64 -0.85 -14.48 -15.44
CA PRO A 64 -1.13 -15.82 -15.98
C PRO A 64 -1.40 -16.83 -14.87
N ALA A 65 -2.01 -17.95 -15.22
CA ALA A 65 -2.22 -19.04 -14.27
C ALA A 65 -0.88 -19.47 -13.64
N LYS A 66 -0.88 -19.71 -12.33
CA LYS A 66 0.31 -20.07 -11.55
C LYS A 66 1.11 -21.22 -12.18
N GLN A 67 0.40 -22.22 -12.74
CA GLN A 67 1.04 -23.36 -13.42
C GLN A 67 1.80 -22.93 -14.67
N ASP A 68 1.30 -21.97 -15.43
CA ASP A 68 1.95 -21.47 -16.65
C ASP A 68 3.21 -20.69 -16.29
N VAL A 69 3.15 -19.91 -15.19
CA VAL A 69 4.32 -19.19 -14.68
C VAL A 69 5.40 -20.12 -14.15
N LEU A 70 5.01 -21.13 -13.37
CA LEU A 70 5.96 -22.11 -12.83
C LEU A 70 6.55 -23.03 -13.91
N GLY A 71 5.82 -23.23 -15.00
CA GLY A 71 6.30 -23.97 -16.19
C GLY A 71 7.03 -23.12 -17.22
N PHE A 72 7.18 -21.84 -17.00
CA PHE A 72 7.79 -20.91 -17.97
C PHE A 72 9.27 -21.25 -18.20
N VAL A 73 9.62 -21.34 -19.49
CA VAL A 73 11.00 -21.51 -19.95
C VAL A 73 11.42 -20.28 -20.75
N PRO A 74 12.53 -19.61 -20.41
CA PRO A 74 13.01 -18.46 -21.17
C PRO A 74 13.19 -18.79 -22.66
N GLY A 75 12.75 -17.87 -23.53
CA GLY A 75 12.78 -18.05 -24.99
C GLY A 75 11.49 -18.59 -25.59
N LEU A 76 10.56 -19.10 -24.80
CA LEU A 76 9.23 -19.43 -25.28
C LEU A 76 8.33 -18.16 -25.37
N PRO A 77 7.39 -18.13 -26.33
CA PRO A 77 6.42 -17.04 -26.41
C PRO A 77 5.64 -16.89 -25.10
N VAL A 78 5.57 -15.65 -24.60
CA VAL A 78 4.78 -15.29 -23.43
C VAL A 78 3.46 -14.70 -23.89
N ARG A 79 2.36 -15.30 -23.43
CA ARG A 79 1.06 -14.68 -23.61
C ARG A 79 0.90 -13.54 -22.62
N ARG A 80 0.68 -12.34 -23.13
CA ARG A 80 0.51 -11.13 -22.33
C ARG A 80 -0.94 -10.67 -22.42
N GLU A 81 -1.58 -10.53 -21.27
CA GLU A 81 -2.95 -10.01 -21.17
C GLU A 81 -3.00 -8.81 -20.21
N ALA A 82 -3.83 -7.83 -20.55
CA ALA A 82 -4.19 -6.75 -19.64
C ALA A 82 -5.55 -7.03 -19.00
N PHE A 83 -5.66 -6.79 -17.70
CA PHE A 83 -6.92 -6.68 -16.98
C PHE A 83 -7.32 -5.21 -16.92
N VAL A 84 -8.56 -4.90 -17.29
CA VAL A 84 -9.05 -3.51 -17.33
C VAL A 84 -10.40 -3.43 -16.63
N VAL A 85 -10.50 -2.48 -15.69
CA VAL A 85 -11.79 -2.07 -15.11
C VAL A 85 -12.28 -0.84 -15.87
N VAL A 86 -13.41 -0.97 -16.53
CA VAL A 86 -14.05 0.09 -17.30
C VAL A 86 -15.29 0.60 -16.58
N TYR A 87 -15.36 1.90 -16.40
CA TYR A 87 -16.52 2.56 -15.79
C TYR A 87 -17.26 3.45 -16.78
N GLU A 88 -18.51 3.14 -17.06
CA GLU A 88 -19.43 3.94 -17.84
C GLU A 88 -20.14 4.96 -16.94
N ARG A 89 -19.62 6.16 -16.87
CA ARG A 89 -20.10 7.21 -15.94
C ARG A 89 -21.58 7.55 -16.11
N ALA A 90 -22.05 7.68 -17.34
CA ALA A 90 -23.43 8.11 -17.60
C ALA A 90 -24.47 7.06 -17.12
N ALA A 91 -24.12 5.78 -17.22
CA ALA A 91 -24.97 4.67 -16.82
C ALA A 91 -24.67 4.14 -15.41
N ASN A 92 -23.61 4.62 -14.76
CA ASN A 92 -23.08 4.12 -13.48
C ASN A 92 -22.90 2.59 -13.51
N ARG A 93 -22.24 2.08 -14.56
CA ARG A 93 -21.99 0.65 -14.79
C ARG A 93 -20.50 0.37 -14.83
N THR A 94 -20.12 -0.73 -14.22
CA THR A 94 -18.73 -1.20 -14.18
C THR A 94 -18.59 -2.48 -14.97
N PHE A 95 -17.51 -2.59 -15.74
CA PHE A 95 -17.17 -3.77 -16.52
C PHE A 95 -15.73 -4.19 -16.22
N GLU A 96 -15.51 -5.49 -16.23
CA GLU A 96 -14.18 -6.08 -16.24
C GLU A 96 -13.87 -6.67 -17.60
N ALA A 97 -12.69 -6.38 -18.11
CA ALA A 97 -12.25 -6.86 -19.41
C ALA A 97 -10.87 -7.53 -19.30
N ALA A 98 -10.69 -8.62 -20.04
CA ALA A 98 -9.40 -9.21 -20.32
C ALA A 98 -9.03 -8.95 -21.79
N ILE A 99 -7.85 -8.41 -22.00
CA ILE A 99 -7.36 -8.02 -23.32
C ILE A 99 -6.11 -8.82 -23.66
N ASP A 100 -6.16 -9.61 -24.71
CA ASP A 100 -5.01 -10.31 -25.26
C ASP A 100 -4.21 -9.35 -26.13
N LEU A 101 -3.03 -8.97 -25.64
CA LEU A 101 -2.17 -7.98 -26.29
C LEU A 101 -1.53 -8.52 -27.57
N GLY A 102 -1.17 -9.81 -27.58
CA GLY A 102 -0.57 -10.45 -28.75
C GLY A 102 -1.58 -10.69 -29.88
N ALA A 103 -2.76 -11.20 -29.55
CA ALA A 103 -3.83 -11.41 -30.53
C ALA A 103 -4.62 -10.12 -30.85
N ARG A 104 -4.35 -9.02 -30.16
CA ARG A 104 -5.02 -7.71 -30.27
C ARG A 104 -6.56 -7.84 -30.21
N GLN A 105 -7.08 -8.52 -29.18
CA GLN A 105 -8.52 -8.74 -29.04
C GLN A 105 -8.97 -8.68 -27.59
N VAL A 106 -10.25 -8.28 -27.38
CA VAL A 106 -10.94 -8.38 -26.08
C VAL A 106 -11.39 -9.82 -25.90
N ARG A 107 -10.82 -10.51 -24.91
CA ARG A 107 -11.12 -11.91 -24.60
C ARG A 107 -12.38 -12.10 -23.78
N SER A 108 -12.56 -11.23 -22.80
CA SER A 108 -13.76 -11.20 -21.97
C SER A 108 -14.21 -9.78 -21.73
N TRP A 109 -15.50 -9.63 -21.55
CA TRP A 109 -16.15 -8.37 -21.20
C TRP A 109 -17.36 -8.72 -20.34
N THR A 110 -17.26 -8.42 -19.05
CA THR A 110 -18.27 -8.81 -18.06
C THR A 110 -18.76 -7.58 -17.32
N GLU A 111 -20.06 -7.34 -17.29
CA GLU A 111 -20.63 -6.33 -16.40
C GLU A 111 -20.65 -6.87 -14.98
N ILE A 112 -20.21 -6.04 -14.03
CA ILE A 112 -20.23 -6.35 -12.61
C ILE A 112 -21.32 -5.47 -11.97
N PRO A 113 -22.54 -6.00 -11.81
CA PRO A 113 -23.67 -5.20 -11.39
C PRO A 113 -23.55 -4.76 -9.93
N GLY A 114 -23.99 -3.52 -9.65
CA GLY A 114 -24.07 -2.98 -8.29
C GLY A 114 -22.73 -2.62 -7.64
N VAL A 115 -21.63 -2.67 -8.39
CA VAL A 115 -20.30 -2.25 -7.91
C VAL A 115 -19.79 -1.03 -8.66
N GLN A 116 -18.89 -0.31 -8.03
CA GLN A 116 -18.25 0.88 -8.58
C GLN A 116 -16.75 0.79 -8.35
N PRO A 117 -15.93 1.35 -9.26
CA PRO A 117 -14.48 1.36 -9.07
C PRO A 117 -14.09 2.38 -7.99
N ALA A 118 -12.80 2.39 -7.63
CA ALA A 118 -12.18 3.41 -6.81
C ALA A 118 -12.51 4.83 -7.29
N ILE A 119 -12.35 5.83 -6.43
CA ILE A 119 -12.54 7.24 -6.79
C ILE A 119 -11.54 7.60 -7.89
N LEU A 120 -12.05 8.10 -9.02
CA LEU A 120 -11.22 8.49 -10.14
C LEU A 120 -10.49 9.80 -9.85
N THR A 121 -9.29 9.96 -10.39
CA THR A 121 -8.48 11.16 -10.18
C THR A 121 -9.23 12.45 -10.58
N GLU A 122 -10.00 12.42 -11.69
CA GLU A 122 -10.80 13.56 -12.12
C GLU A 122 -11.97 13.88 -11.18
N GLU A 123 -12.45 12.93 -10.38
CA GLU A 123 -13.58 13.12 -9.46
C GLU A 123 -13.21 13.96 -8.24
N TYR A 124 -11.93 14.10 -7.90
CA TYR A 124 -11.47 15.01 -6.86
C TYR A 124 -11.75 16.48 -7.22
N ALA A 125 -11.32 16.90 -8.39
CA ALA A 125 -11.58 18.26 -8.89
C ALA A 125 -13.07 18.49 -9.14
N LEU A 126 -13.76 17.53 -9.75
CA LEU A 126 -15.19 17.58 -10.03
C LEU A 126 -16.01 17.76 -8.74
N THR A 127 -15.67 17.03 -7.68
CA THR A 127 -16.36 17.17 -6.39
C THR A 127 -16.22 18.58 -5.83
N GLY A 128 -15.01 19.13 -5.88
CA GLY A 128 -14.73 20.49 -5.45
C GLY A 128 -15.59 21.53 -6.20
N ASP A 129 -15.70 21.38 -7.51
CA ASP A 129 -16.49 22.28 -8.34
C ASP A 129 -17.99 22.18 -8.04
N ILE A 130 -18.54 20.97 -7.93
CA ILE A 130 -19.95 20.75 -7.58
C ILE A 130 -20.28 21.40 -6.24
N VAL A 131 -19.45 21.15 -5.22
CA VAL A 131 -19.69 21.63 -3.85
C VAL A 131 -19.61 23.14 -3.77
N ARG A 132 -18.63 23.79 -4.42
CA ARG A 132 -18.49 25.25 -4.41
C ARG A 132 -19.67 25.98 -5.06
N HIS A 133 -20.38 25.32 -5.99
CA HIS A 133 -21.56 25.90 -6.64
C HIS A 133 -22.90 25.67 -5.90
N ASP A 134 -22.93 24.85 -4.83
CA ASP A 134 -24.14 24.62 -4.04
C ASP A 134 -24.43 25.80 -3.10
N ALA A 135 -25.58 26.44 -3.26
CA ALA A 135 -25.96 27.63 -2.48
C ALA A 135 -26.08 27.33 -0.98
N ARG A 136 -26.49 26.11 -0.61
CA ARG A 136 -26.61 25.70 0.81
C ARG A 136 -25.24 25.60 1.44
N TRP A 137 -24.29 25.01 0.71
CA TRP A 137 -22.90 24.88 1.16
C TRP A 137 -22.22 26.25 1.26
N GLN A 138 -22.44 27.14 0.28
CA GLN A 138 -21.94 28.50 0.34
C GLN A 138 -22.49 29.25 1.57
N ALA A 139 -23.79 29.09 1.88
CA ALA A 139 -24.38 29.67 3.08
C ALA A 139 -23.74 29.09 4.36
N ALA A 140 -23.43 27.81 4.40
CA ALA A 140 -22.70 27.17 5.52
C ALA A 140 -21.28 27.74 5.68
N MET A 141 -20.58 28.02 4.59
CA MET A 141 -19.25 28.67 4.63
C MET A 141 -19.35 30.11 5.16
N ARG A 142 -20.30 30.89 4.65
CA ARG A 142 -20.50 32.26 5.15
C ARG A 142 -20.80 32.30 6.66
N ARG A 143 -21.63 31.37 7.20
CA ARG A 143 -21.85 31.26 8.65
C ARG A 143 -20.57 31.00 9.46
N ARG A 144 -19.55 30.43 8.83
CA ARG A 144 -18.23 30.16 9.42
C ARG A 144 -17.22 31.28 9.16
N GLY A 145 -17.67 32.42 8.61
CA GLY A 145 -16.81 33.56 8.29
C GLY A 145 -15.97 33.39 7.04
N ILE A 146 -16.24 32.37 6.21
CA ILE A 146 -15.51 32.09 4.98
C ILE A 146 -16.29 32.66 3.80
N SER A 147 -15.79 33.74 3.20
CA SER A 147 -16.38 34.42 2.04
C SER A 147 -15.70 34.04 0.73
N ASP A 148 -14.38 33.85 0.75
CA ASP A 148 -13.61 33.43 -0.41
C ASP A 148 -13.49 31.90 -0.44
N LEU A 149 -14.25 31.28 -1.32
CA LEU A 149 -14.32 29.83 -1.46
C LEU A 149 -13.11 29.23 -2.21
N THR A 150 -12.28 30.05 -2.86
CA THR A 150 -11.03 29.59 -3.49
C THR A 150 -10.02 29.16 -2.44
N ASN A 151 -10.15 29.68 -1.22
CA ASN A 151 -9.33 29.30 -0.06
C ASN A 151 -9.78 27.98 0.60
N VAL A 152 -10.80 27.31 0.06
CA VAL A 152 -11.30 26.05 0.62
C VAL A 152 -10.87 24.88 -0.25
N TYR A 153 -10.13 23.96 0.35
CA TYR A 153 -9.85 22.65 -0.22
C TYR A 153 -11.03 21.72 0.11
N VAL A 154 -11.57 21.07 -0.92
CA VAL A 154 -12.66 20.09 -0.80
C VAL A 154 -12.09 18.70 -1.12
N ASP A 155 -12.21 17.80 -0.17
CA ASP A 155 -11.66 16.46 -0.22
C ASP A 155 -12.79 15.42 -0.31
N PRO A 156 -12.92 14.68 -1.42
CA PRO A 156 -13.90 13.62 -1.56
C PRO A 156 -13.45 12.35 -0.84
N TRP A 157 -14.29 11.89 0.05
CA TRP A 157 -14.13 10.60 0.73
C TRP A 157 -15.09 9.57 0.14
N PRO A 158 -14.74 8.28 0.16
CA PRO A 158 -15.68 7.22 -0.10
C PRO A 158 -16.96 7.41 0.73
N ALA A 159 -18.07 6.97 0.19
CA ALA A 159 -19.35 7.14 0.86
C ALA A 159 -19.39 6.48 2.25
N GLY A 160 -18.56 5.47 2.46
CA GLY A 160 -18.49 4.71 3.69
C GLY A 160 -19.79 3.95 3.94
N GLU A 161 -20.24 4.00 5.18
CA GLU A 161 -21.52 3.44 5.60
C GLU A 161 -22.66 4.47 5.50
N ALA A 162 -23.87 4.03 5.83
CA ALA A 162 -25.06 4.87 5.98
C ALA A 162 -25.53 5.58 4.70
N LEU A 163 -25.47 4.87 3.58
CA LEU A 163 -26.23 5.25 2.38
C LEU A 163 -27.66 4.72 2.46
N SER A 164 -28.63 5.56 2.09
CA SER A 164 -30.00 5.08 1.86
C SER A 164 -30.04 4.06 0.72
N PRO A 165 -31.07 3.22 0.60
CA PRO A 165 -31.18 2.30 -0.53
C PRO A 165 -31.05 2.99 -1.90
N GLU A 166 -31.60 4.21 -2.03
CA GLU A 166 -31.50 5.01 -3.26
C GLU A 166 -30.08 5.57 -3.48
N GLU A 167 -29.38 5.95 -2.44
CA GLU A 167 -27.99 6.44 -2.54
C GLU A 167 -27.04 5.31 -2.96
N ARG A 168 -27.30 4.05 -2.56
CA ARG A 168 -26.46 2.89 -2.91
C ARG A 168 -26.37 2.59 -4.40
N THR A 169 -27.36 3.03 -5.17
CA THR A 169 -27.39 2.87 -6.63
C THR A 169 -26.69 4.00 -7.38
N ARG A 170 -26.16 5.00 -6.67
CA ARG A 170 -25.54 6.20 -7.22
C ARG A 170 -24.05 6.24 -6.98
N ARG A 171 -23.34 7.01 -7.80
CA ARG A 171 -21.91 7.32 -7.59
C ARG A 171 -21.79 8.41 -6.52
N ILE A 172 -21.67 8.03 -5.26
CA ILE A 172 -21.70 8.94 -4.13
C ILE A 172 -20.30 9.09 -3.51
N VAL A 173 -19.94 10.36 -3.25
CA VAL A 173 -18.83 10.71 -2.36
C VAL A 173 -19.31 11.66 -1.26
N LYS A 174 -18.61 11.67 -0.14
CA LYS A 174 -18.84 12.60 0.96
C LYS A 174 -17.69 13.61 0.99
N ALA A 175 -18.01 14.85 0.66
CA ALA A 175 -17.03 15.92 0.57
C ALA A 175 -16.81 16.57 1.94
N VAL A 176 -15.59 16.49 2.41
CA VAL A 176 -15.05 17.17 3.59
C VAL A 176 -14.36 18.45 3.14
N ALA A 177 -14.28 19.45 3.98
CA ALA A 177 -13.70 20.73 3.62
C ALA A 177 -12.65 21.20 4.63
N TYR A 178 -11.60 21.85 4.11
CA TYR A 178 -10.50 22.42 4.88
C TYR A 178 -10.24 23.86 4.42
N TYR A 179 -9.91 24.73 5.35
CA TYR A 179 -9.55 26.11 5.03
C TYR A 179 -8.05 26.21 4.74
N LYS A 180 -7.71 26.20 3.47
CA LYS A 180 -6.33 26.20 3.00
C LYS A 180 -5.72 27.61 3.04
N ALA A 181 -6.43 28.65 2.55
CA ALA A 181 -5.90 29.99 2.28
C ALA A 181 -4.57 29.91 1.49
N SER A 182 -3.53 30.59 1.95
CA SER A 182 -2.20 30.57 1.36
C SER A 182 -1.32 29.41 1.87
N SER A 183 -1.84 28.56 2.78
CA SER A 183 -1.06 27.45 3.35
C SER A 183 -0.83 26.34 2.33
N HIS A 184 0.34 25.74 2.37
CA HIS A 184 0.66 24.50 1.65
C HIS A 184 0.05 23.27 2.33
N ASN A 185 -0.19 23.33 3.66
CA ASN A 185 -0.84 22.27 4.42
C ASN A 185 -2.37 22.39 4.34
N ALA A 186 -2.99 21.68 3.39
CA ALA A 186 -4.45 21.71 3.22
C ALA A 186 -5.22 21.18 4.43
N TYR A 187 -4.66 20.22 5.17
CA TYR A 187 -5.36 19.50 6.25
C TYR A 187 -5.29 20.19 7.62
N ALA A 188 -4.43 21.19 7.79
CA ALA A 188 -4.20 21.83 9.10
C ALA A 188 -5.44 22.47 9.73
N ARG A 189 -6.41 22.88 8.93
CA ARG A 189 -7.57 23.68 9.37
C ARG A 189 -8.89 23.09 8.88
N PRO A 190 -9.41 22.02 9.52
CA PRO A 190 -10.68 21.41 9.12
C PRO A 190 -11.84 22.38 9.32
N ILE A 191 -12.74 22.45 8.34
CA ILE A 191 -14.02 23.14 8.45
C ILE A 191 -15.03 22.15 9.02
N GLU A 192 -15.11 22.10 10.34
CA GLU A 192 -15.84 21.05 11.04
C GLU A 192 -17.37 21.23 10.93
N GLY A 193 -18.08 20.10 11.00
CA GLY A 193 -19.53 20.05 11.08
C GLY A 193 -20.24 20.25 9.75
N VAL A 194 -19.56 20.29 8.61
CA VAL A 194 -20.16 20.40 7.27
C VAL A 194 -19.69 19.28 6.38
N ILE A 195 -20.63 18.45 5.90
CA ILE A 195 -20.37 17.38 4.92
C ILE A 195 -21.36 17.51 3.78
N ALA A 196 -20.87 17.60 2.55
CA ALA A 196 -21.70 17.55 1.36
C ALA A 196 -21.74 16.13 0.80
N VAL A 197 -22.92 15.55 0.67
CA VAL A 197 -23.13 14.27 -0.01
C VAL A 197 -23.35 14.57 -1.48
N VAL A 198 -22.45 14.12 -2.33
CA VAL A 198 -22.39 14.49 -3.75
C VAL A 198 -22.70 13.27 -4.61
N ASP A 199 -23.66 13.42 -5.50
CA ASP A 199 -23.92 12.50 -6.60
C ASP A 199 -23.08 12.95 -7.82
N LEU A 200 -22.02 12.22 -8.10
CA LEU A 200 -21.08 12.55 -9.19
C LEU A 200 -21.66 12.34 -10.58
N THR A 201 -22.59 11.39 -10.72
CA THR A 201 -23.29 11.17 -12.01
C THR A 201 -24.25 12.31 -12.30
N ALA A 202 -25.06 12.71 -11.30
CA ALA A 202 -26.00 13.83 -11.43
C ALA A 202 -25.32 15.20 -11.28
N LYS A 203 -24.03 15.23 -10.90
CA LYS A 203 -23.22 16.44 -10.67
C LYS A 203 -23.88 17.45 -9.74
N ARG A 204 -24.36 17.00 -8.60
CA ARG A 204 -25.03 17.86 -7.61
C ARG A 204 -24.85 17.37 -6.19
N VAL A 205 -24.94 18.32 -5.24
CA VAL A 205 -25.07 18.00 -3.82
C VAL A 205 -26.51 17.55 -3.55
N ILE A 206 -26.68 16.29 -3.19
CA ILE A 206 -28.00 15.71 -2.89
C ILE A 206 -28.41 15.95 -1.43
N ARG A 207 -27.45 16.00 -0.53
CA ARG A 207 -27.67 16.24 0.90
C ARG A 207 -26.52 17.05 1.49
N LEU A 208 -26.83 17.99 2.36
CA LEU A 208 -25.85 18.72 3.15
C LEU A 208 -26.09 18.43 4.63
N LEU A 209 -25.09 17.92 5.31
CA LEU A 209 -25.04 17.86 6.77
C LEU A 209 -24.40 19.16 7.26
N ASP A 210 -25.05 19.84 8.19
CA ASP A 210 -24.51 21.02 8.86
C ASP A 210 -24.92 20.95 10.34
N SER A 211 -24.00 20.54 11.18
CA SER A 211 -24.21 20.32 12.62
C SER A 211 -23.85 21.54 13.47
N GLY A 212 -23.71 22.70 12.84
CA GLY A 212 -23.40 23.96 13.52
C GLY A 212 -21.97 24.45 13.26
N VAL A 213 -21.65 25.58 13.84
CA VAL A 213 -20.35 26.25 13.65
C VAL A 213 -19.41 25.84 14.77
N VAL A 214 -18.26 25.30 14.37
CA VAL A 214 -17.10 25.09 15.24
C VAL A 214 -16.07 26.16 14.88
N PRO A 215 -15.41 26.80 15.85
CA PRO A 215 -14.37 27.78 15.56
C PRO A 215 -13.29 27.20 14.66
N LEU A 216 -12.93 27.97 13.64
CA LEU A 216 -11.85 27.60 12.73
C LEU A 216 -10.50 27.90 13.42
N GLU A 217 -9.56 26.96 13.33
CA GLU A 217 -8.18 27.24 13.71
C GLU A 217 -7.60 28.27 12.74
N THR A 218 -7.13 29.38 13.27
CA THR A 218 -6.65 30.51 12.46
C THR A 218 -5.16 30.49 12.20
N THR A 219 -4.40 29.77 13.02
CA THR A 219 -2.93 29.70 12.92
C THR A 219 -2.53 28.81 11.74
N PRO A 220 -1.83 29.32 10.74
CA PRO A 220 -1.23 28.48 9.70
C PRO A 220 -0.23 27.50 10.34
N ARG A 221 -0.25 26.25 9.85
CA ARG A 221 0.68 25.21 10.31
C ARG A 221 1.32 24.59 9.09
N GLU A 222 2.36 25.26 8.60
CA GLU A 222 3.18 24.74 7.52
C GLU A 222 4.11 23.66 8.07
N LEU A 223 4.55 22.77 7.18
CA LEU A 223 5.41 21.64 7.52
C LEU A 223 6.75 21.68 6.78
N ASP A 224 6.94 22.67 5.92
CA ASP A 224 8.22 22.89 5.27
C ASP A 224 9.26 23.36 6.28
N GLU A 225 10.53 23.01 6.02
CA GLU A 225 11.65 23.28 6.92
C GLU A 225 11.78 24.77 7.28
N ALA A 226 11.49 25.66 6.33
CA ALA A 226 11.60 27.10 6.53
C ALA A 226 10.54 27.66 7.49
N SER A 227 9.38 27.01 7.57
CA SER A 227 8.24 27.43 8.40
C SER A 227 8.28 26.83 9.81
N LEU A 228 9.06 25.80 10.03
CA LEU A 228 9.19 25.17 11.34
C LEU A 228 10.03 26.05 12.29
N ALA A 229 9.70 26.03 13.57
CA ALA A 229 10.49 26.70 14.62
C ALA A 229 11.95 26.20 14.59
N PRO A 230 12.91 26.92 15.23
CA PRO A 230 14.29 26.51 15.25
C PRO A 230 14.43 25.02 15.56
N GLN A 231 15.02 24.29 14.62
CA GLN A 231 15.27 22.86 14.78
C GLN A 231 16.38 22.66 15.82
N ARG A 232 16.35 21.53 16.51
CA ARG A 232 17.53 21.08 17.24
C ARG A 232 18.68 20.85 16.26
N GLU A 233 19.90 20.99 16.72
CA GLU A 233 21.08 20.69 15.90
C GLU A 233 20.95 19.28 15.31
N PRO A 234 21.17 19.13 14.00
CA PRO A 234 21.12 17.81 13.38
C PRO A 234 22.25 16.93 13.92
N PRO A 235 22.04 15.63 14.03
CA PRO A 235 23.14 14.71 14.33
C PRO A 235 24.18 14.74 13.22
N GLN A 236 25.40 14.28 13.53
CA GLN A 236 26.43 14.10 12.50
C GLN A 236 25.93 13.17 11.40
N SER A 237 26.30 13.46 10.15
CA SER A 237 25.89 12.66 9.00
C SER A 237 26.37 11.22 9.13
N LEU A 238 25.51 10.29 8.73
CA LEU A 238 25.81 8.87 8.62
C LEU A 238 25.69 8.47 7.15
N GLU A 239 26.77 7.98 6.57
CA GLU A 239 26.80 7.56 5.18
C GLU A 239 27.02 6.06 5.06
N ILE A 240 26.30 5.43 4.13
CA ILE A 240 26.52 4.05 3.71
C ILE A 240 27.31 4.09 2.41
N VAL A 241 28.55 3.61 2.44
CA VAL A 241 29.44 3.61 1.28
C VAL A 241 29.67 2.19 0.80
N GLN A 242 29.36 1.93 -0.47
CA GLN A 242 29.63 0.68 -1.17
C GLN A 242 30.57 0.96 -2.36
N PRO A 243 31.90 0.97 -2.17
CA PRO A 243 32.88 1.40 -3.17
C PRO A 243 32.86 0.58 -4.47
N HIS A 244 32.36 -0.66 -4.38
CA HIS A 244 32.27 -1.59 -5.52
C HIS A 244 30.83 -1.76 -6.02
N GLY A 245 29.91 -0.86 -5.63
CA GLY A 245 28.48 -0.95 -5.94
C GLY A 245 27.71 -1.93 -5.04
N PRO A 246 26.41 -2.11 -5.30
CA PRO A 246 25.55 -2.98 -4.51
C PRO A 246 25.91 -4.46 -4.71
N SER A 247 25.66 -5.29 -3.68
CA SER A 247 25.88 -6.73 -3.75
C SER A 247 24.71 -7.50 -4.39
N PHE A 248 23.67 -6.80 -4.83
CA PHE A 248 22.55 -7.37 -5.55
C PHE A 248 22.62 -7.04 -7.04
N THR A 249 21.89 -7.81 -7.84
CA THR A 249 21.70 -7.55 -9.27
C THR A 249 20.22 -7.43 -9.59
N ILE A 250 19.89 -6.54 -10.54
CA ILE A 250 18.55 -6.37 -11.09
C ILE A 250 18.61 -6.64 -12.59
N ALA A 251 17.77 -7.56 -13.07
CA ALA A 251 17.62 -7.86 -14.49
C ALA A 251 16.12 -7.84 -14.85
N GLY A 252 15.65 -6.71 -15.40
CA GLY A 252 14.22 -6.44 -15.51
C GLY A 252 13.56 -6.39 -14.13
N SER A 253 12.58 -7.25 -13.88
CA SER A 253 11.93 -7.39 -12.57
C SER A 253 12.64 -8.39 -11.62
N LEU A 254 13.67 -9.09 -12.10
CA LEU A 254 14.36 -10.12 -11.33
C LEU A 254 15.49 -9.55 -10.49
N VAL A 255 15.43 -9.78 -9.17
CA VAL A 255 16.49 -9.46 -8.21
C VAL A 255 17.18 -10.74 -7.73
N ARG A 256 18.51 -10.69 -7.64
CA ARG A 256 19.32 -11.69 -6.94
C ARG A 256 20.19 -11.00 -5.90
N TRP A 257 20.15 -11.53 -4.68
CA TRP A 257 20.98 -11.04 -3.58
C TRP A 257 21.30 -12.16 -2.62
N GLN A 258 22.59 -12.41 -2.38
CA GLN A 258 23.03 -13.51 -1.54
C GLN A 258 22.39 -14.84 -2.02
N LYS A 259 21.59 -15.46 -1.17
CA LYS A 259 20.81 -16.67 -1.49
C LYS A 259 19.37 -16.39 -1.95
N TRP A 260 18.95 -15.13 -1.97
CA TRP A 260 17.61 -14.74 -2.38
C TRP A 260 17.51 -14.54 -3.89
N GLN A 261 16.38 -14.97 -4.42
CA GLN A 261 15.93 -14.64 -5.76
C GLN A 261 14.44 -14.34 -5.72
N PHE A 262 14.03 -13.23 -6.31
CA PHE A 262 12.62 -12.84 -6.41
C PHE A 262 12.39 -11.90 -7.58
N ARG A 263 11.12 -11.74 -7.98
CA ARG A 263 10.67 -10.70 -8.90
C ARG A 263 9.78 -9.72 -8.18
N PHE A 264 9.66 -8.54 -8.75
CA PHE A 264 8.80 -7.49 -8.22
C PHE A 264 8.14 -6.72 -9.35
N GLY A 265 7.02 -6.05 -9.02
CA GLY A 265 6.31 -5.14 -9.92
C GLY A 265 5.52 -4.12 -9.13
N MET A 266 5.12 -3.03 -9.80
CA MET A 266 4.22 -2.04 -9.26
C MET A 266 2.81 -2.27 -9.82
N HIS A 267 1.84 -2.48 -8.94
CA HIS A 267 0.44 -2.64 -9.28
C HIS A 267 -0.34 -1.37 -8.92
N PRO A 268 -1.20 -0.83 -9.81
CA PRO A 268 -1.88 0.45 -9.56
C PRO A 268 -2.74 0.47 -8.29
N ARG A 269 -3.28 -0.68 -7.88
CA ARG A 269 -4.06 -0.83 -6.65
C ARG A 269 -3.18 -1.19 -5.45
N GLU A 270 -2.42 -2.29 -5.54
CA GLU A 270 -1.74 -2.92 -4.40
C GLU A 270 -0.32 -2.36 -4.14
N GLY A 271 0.16 -1.40 -4.94
CA GLY A 271 1.54 -0.93 -4.84
C GLY A 271 2.54 -2.01 -5.22
N LEU A 272 3.54 -2.21 -4.39
CA LEU A 272 4.60 -3.20 -4.63
C LEU A 272 4.10 -4.64 -4.45
N VAL A 273 4.28 -5.45 -5.48
CA VAL A 273 4.02 -6.89 -5.47
C VAL A 273 5.31 -7.65 -5.63
N LEU A 274 5.53 -8.65 -4.79
CA LEU A 274 6.61 -9.63 -4.93
C LEU A 274 6.09 -10.89 -5.60
N TYR A 275 6.94 -11.49 -6.43
CA TYR A 275 6.63 -12.74 -7.14
C TYR A 275 7.79 -13.74 -7.03
N THR A 276 7.46 -15.01 -7.01
CA THR A 276 8.39 -16.15 -7.11
C THR A 276 9.59 -16.02 -6.17
N VAL A 277 9.32 -15.62 -4.92
CA VAL A 277 10.35 -15.48 -3.90
C VAL A 277 10.91 -16.85 -3.56
N ALA A 278 12.21 -16.99 -3.69
CA ALA A 278 12.90 -18.24 -3.44
C ALA A 278 14.25 -18.01 -2.73
N TYR A 279 14.71 -19.03 -2.05
CA TYR A 279 15.97 -19.03 -1.31
C TYR A 279 16.85 -20.22 -1.74
N GLU A 280 18.10 -19.96 -2.06
CA GLU A 280 19.05 -21.02 -2.39
C GLU A 280 19.52 -21.73 -1.12
N ASP A 281 19.30 -23.02 -1.07
CA ASP A 281 19.74 -23.88 0.01
C ASP A 281 20.42 -25.12 -0.56
N GLN A 282 21.68 -25.32 -0.22
CA GLN A 282 22.53 -26.46 -0.69
C GLN A 282 22.54 -26.60 -2.22
N GLY A 283 22.66 -25.48 -2.94
CA GLY A 283 22.67 -25.46 -4.41
C GLY A 283 21.31 -25.64 -5.08
N ARG A 284 20.24 -25.74 -4.32
CA ARG A 284 18.86 -25.82 -4.82
C ARG A 284 18.10 -24.53 -4.52
N LEU A 285 17.52 -23.93 -5.55
CA LEU A 285 16.61 -22.80 -5.38
C LEU A 285 15.24 -23.30 -4.90
N ARG A 286 14.90 -22.99 -3.65
CA ARG A 286 13.67 -23.45 -2.97
C ARG A 286 12.62 -22.34 -2.99
N PRO A 287 11.45 -22.56 -3.59
CA PRO A 287 10.35 -21.58 -3.55
C PRO A 287 9.83 -21.40 -2.12
N ILE A 288 9.42 -20.18 -1.81
CA ILE A 288 8.85 -19.79 -0.50
C ILE A 288 7.49 -19.12 -0.69
N LEU A 289 7.44 -18.09 -1.54
CA LEU A 289 6.22 -17.34 -1.84
C LEU A 289 6.08 -17.24 -3.36
N TYR A 290 4.90 -17.58 -3.88
CA TYR A 290 4.58 -17.34 -5.27
C TYR A 290 4.22 -15.86 -5.51
N ARG A 291 3.39 -15.28 -4.63
CA ARG A 291 2.96 -13.89 -4.68
C ARG A 291 2.81 -13.32 -3.28
N ALA A 292 3.21 -12.08 -3.08
CA ALA A 292 3.03 -11.36 -1.83
C ALA A 292 2.81 -9.87 -2.09
N SER A 293 1.79 -9.28 -1.45
CA SER A 293 1.46 -7.86 -1.58
C SER A 293 0.64 -7.38 -0.38
N LEU A 294 0.53 -6.05 -0.22
CA LEU A 294 -0.53 -5.43 0.53
C LEU A 294 -1.82 -5.54 -0.30
N SER A 295 -2.78 -6.33 0.13
CA SER A 295 -4.01 -6.52 -0.63
C SER A 295 -5.13 -5.57 -0.24
N GLU A 296 -5.07 -5.04 0.99
CA GLU A 296 -5.98 -3.99 1.46
C GLU A 296 -5.38 -3.24 2.66
N LEU A 297 -5.65 -1.96 2.72
CA LEU A 297 -5.43 -1.10 3.87
C LEU A 297 -6.79 -0.50 4.27
N PHE A 298 -7.18 -0.70 5.52
CA PHE A 298 -8.44 -0.19 6.03
C PHE A 298 -8.20 0.72 7.24
N VAL A 299 -8.80 1.91 7.20
CA VAL A 299 -8.70 2.91 8.27
C VAL A 299 -10.07 3.16 8.85
N GLN A 300 -10.18 3.09 10.18
CA GLN A 300 -11.42 3.36 10.92
C GLN A 300 -11.20 4.45 11.95
N TYR A 301 -11.99 5.51 11.89
CA TYR A 301 -12.07 6.55 12.92
C TYR A 301 -13.22 6.26 13.89
N THR A 302 -13.03 6.60 15.18
CA THR A 302 -13.96 6.19 16.26
C THR A 302 -14.91 7.28 16.73
N ASP A 303 -14.93 8.45 16.09
CA ASP A 303 -15.81 9.55 16.47
C ASP A 303 -17.25 9.33 15.93
N PRO A 304 -18.26 9.27 16.81
CA PRO A 304 -19.63 8.93 16.43
C PRO A 304 -20.42 10.13 15.85
N SER A 305 -19.84 11.33 15.79
CA SER A 305 -20.53 12.48 15.23
C SER A 305 -20.84 12.28 13.75
N PRO A 306 -21.96 12.85 13.23
CA PRO A 306 -22.35 12.65 11.83
C PRO A 306 -21.30 13.06 10.80
N ALA A 307 -20.43 14.01 11.14
CA ALA A 307 -19.34 14.44 10.29
C ALA A 307 -18.14 13.46 10.27
N TRP A 308 -18.11 12.49 11.19
CA TRP A 308 -16.99 11.56 11.35
C TRP A 308 -17.36 10.08 11.25
N ALA A 309 -18.58 9.71 11.62
CA ALA A 309 -19.01 8.32 11.70
C ALA A 309 -18.84 7.53 10.38
N PHE A 310 -18.87 8.21 9.24
CA PHE A 310 -18.67 7.58 7.93
C PHE A 310 -17.19 7.38 7.57
N ARG A 311 -16.25 7.98 8.30
CA ARG A 311 -14.83 7.93 7.95
C ARG A 311 -14.25 6.57 8.28
N ASN A 312 -14.41 5.69 7.33
CA ASN A 312 -13.80 4.39 7.26
C ASN A 312 -13.54 4.10 5.77
N ALA A 313 -12.28 3.91 5.41
CA ALA A 313 -11.86 3.82 4.01
C ALA A 313 -11.07 2.54 3.76
N PHE A 314 -11.25 1.98 2.57
CA PHE A 314 -10.39 0.96 1.98
C PHE A 314 -9.44 1.66 1.02
N ASP A 315 -8.21 1.89 1.44
CA ASP A 315 -7.27 2.70 0.67
C ASP A 315 -6.80 1.99 -0.61
N GLU A 316 -6.80 0.65 -0.63
CA GLU A 316 -6.56 -0.12 -1.86
C GLU A 316 -7.83 -0.23 -2.72
N GLY A 317 -8.97 -0.56 -2.10
CA GLY A 317 -10.21 -0.87 -2.83
C GLY A 317 -11.01 0.34 -3.29
N GLU A 318 -10.95 1.45 -2.57
CA GLU A 318 -11.74 2.65 -2.85
C GLU A 318 -10.93 3.81 -3.42
N ILE A 319 -9.57 3.73 -3.36
CA ILE A 319 -8.70 4.85 -3.73
C ILE A 319 -7.57 4.41 -4.68
N ASP A 320 -7.22 3.10 -4.74
CA ASP A 320 -6.11 2.55 -5.52
C ASP A 320 -4.75 3.12 -5.06
N LEU A 321 -4.34 2.85 -3.80
CA LEU A 321 -3.15 3.42 -3.17
C LEU A 321 -1.86 3.31 -4.03
N GLY A 322 -1.71 2.23 -4.80
CA GLY A 322 -0.55 2.06 -5.68
C GLY A 322 -0.44 3.15 -6.76
N ARG A 323 -1.55 3.77 -7.19
CA ARG A 323 -1.53 4.91 -8.13
C ARG A 323 -0.99 6.19 -7.50
N TRP A 324 -1.01 6.24 -6.17
CA TRP A 324 -0.53 7.36 -5.36
C TRP A 324 0.88 7.11 -4.81
N ALA A 325 1.61 6.17 -5.40
CA ALA A 325 3.02 6.00 -5.07
C ALA A 325 3.77 7.32 -5.28
N THR A 326 4.61 7.67 -4.32
CA THR A 326 5.38 8.91 -4.34
C THR A 326 6.76 8.68 -4.94
N ARG A 327 7.32 9.72 -5.52
CA ARG A 327 8.73 9.70 -5.91
C ARG A 327 9.60 9.69 -4.65
N LEU A 328 10.52 8.73 -4.57
CA LEU A 328 11.48 8.63 -3.48
C LEU A 328 12.71 9.52 -3.75
N GLU A 329 13.14 10.26 -2.73
CA GLU A 329 14.29 11.16 -2.81
C GLU A 329 15.53 10.55 -2.12
N PRO A 330 16.68 10.48 -2.83
CA PRO A 330 17.91 9.94 -2.26
C PRO A 330 18.44 10.82 -1.13
N GLY A 331 18.86 10.17 -0.05
CA GLY A 331 19.41 10.85 1.13
C GLY A 331 18.37 11.39 2.11
N THR A 332 17.08 11.36 1.73
CA THR A 332 15.95 11.78 2.57
C THR A 332 15.04 10.59 2.87
N ASP A 333 14.37 10.04 1.84
CA ASP A 333 13.44 8.92 2.02
C ASP A 333 14.18 7.58 2.11
N VAL A 334 15.29 7.48 1.40
CA VAL A 334 16.16 6.30 1.35
C VAL A 334 17.63 6.71 1.30
N PRO A 335 18.57 5.81 1.69
CA PRO A 335 19.98 6.10 1.62
C PRO A 335 20.46 6.50 0.21
N THR A 336 21.52 7.29 0.12
CA THR A 336 22.09 7.77 -1.15
C THR A 336 22.63 6.67 -2.06
N ASN A 337 22.94 5.49 -1.50
CA ASN A 337 23.39 4.31 -2.24
C ASN A 337 22.23 3.45 -2.79
N ALA A 338 20.98 3.88 -2.66
CA ALA A 338 19.84 3.16 -3.18
C ALA A 338 19.82 3.12 -4.71
N VAL A 339 19.34 2.01 -5.26
CA VAL A 339 19.03 1.86 -6.69
C VAL A 339 17.52 2.08 -6.87
N PHE A 340 17.17 3.03 -7.73
CA PHE A 340 15.78 3.41 -7.94
C PHE A 340 15.19 2.71 -9.16
N VAL A 341 13.88 2.43 -9.09
CA VAL A 341 13.10 1.88 -10.19
C VAL A 341 11.84 2.73 -10.35
N SER A 342 11.65 3.24 -11.57
CA SER A 342 10.40 3.93 -11.95
C SER A 342 9.29 2.92 -12.22
N ALA A 343 8.04 3.33 -12.01
CA ALA A 343 6.87 2.57 -12.39
C ALA A 343 6.12 3.25 -13.53
N VAL A 344 5.55 2.46 -14.44
CA VAL A 344 4.66 2.96 -15.49
C VAL A 344 3.27 2.43 -15.24
N ILE A 345 2.29 3.32 -15.11
CA ILE A 345 0.88 3.01 -14.94
C ILE A 345 0.03 3.89 -15.86
N ALA A 346 -1.26 3.67 -15.91
CA ALA A 346 -2.18 4.47 -16.74
C ALA A 346 -3.09 5.34 -15.86
N ASP A 347 -3.45 6.53 -16.39
CA ASP A 347 -4.48 7.38 -15.81
C ASP A 347 -5.89 6.88 -16.13
N ASP A 348 -6.93 7.59 -15.65
CA ASP A 348 -8.35 7.23 -15.85
C ASP A 348 -8.81 7.28 -17.31
N LYS A 349 -8.00 7.83 -18.21
CA LYS A 349 -8.23 7.85 -19.66
C LYS A 349 -7.41 6.81 -20.40
N GLY A 350 -6.61 6.04 -19.65
CA GLY A 350 -5.71 5.04 -20.19
C GLY A 350 -4.40 5.61 -20.75
N VAL A 351 -4.05 6.87 -20.45
CA VAL A 351 -2.79 7.46 -20.87
C VAL A 351 -1.66 6.98 -19.95
N PRO A 352 -0.65 6.29 -20.48
CA PRO A 352 0.46 5.83 -19.67
C PRO A 352 1.33 6.99 -19.16
N TYR A 353 1.63 7.00 -17.88
CA TYR A 353 2.58 7.92 -17.26
C TYR A 353 3.56 7.20 -16.36
N GLU A 354 4.67 7.85 -16.08
CA GLU A 354 5.74 7.33 -15.24
C GLU A 354 5.68 7.98 -13.85
N ILE A 355 5.83 7.15 -12.82
CA ILE A 355 6.15 7.59 -11.47
C ILE A 355 7.66 7.36 -11.30
N PRO A 356 8.48 8.42 -11.37
CA PRO A 356 9.92 8.28 -11.24
C PRO A 356 10.29 7.86 -9.83
N ASN A 357 11.30 7.00 -9.69
CA ASN A 357 11.78 6.52 -8.40
C ASN A 357 10.66 5.96 -7.50
N ALA A 358 9.68 5.28 -8.07
CA ALA A 358 8.54 4.74 -7.31
C ALA A 358 8.96 3.68 -6.30
N LEU A 359 10.04 2.99 -6.59
CA LEU A 359 10.61 1.92 -5.77
C LEU A 359 12.10 2.17 -5.56
N ALA A 360 12.62 1.73 -4.42
CA ALA A 360 14.05 1.76 -4.15
C ALA A 360 14.53 0.44 -3.54
N LEU A 361 15.71 -0.02 -3.99
CA LEU A 361 16.42 -1.14 -3.42
C LEU A 361 17.73 -0.66 -2.84
N TYR A 362 18.03 -1.05 -1.61
CA TYR A 362 19.30 -0.72 -0.97
C TYR A 362 19.69 -1.75 0.08
N GLU A 363 20.98 -1.82 0.36
CA GLU A 363 21.50 -2.61 1.45
C GLU A 363 21.73 -1.73 2.68
N ARG A 364 21.41 -2.26 3.85
CA ARG A 364 21.71 -1.63 5.13
C ARG A 364 22.40 -2.58 6.09
N ASP A 365 23.07 -2.03 7.09
CA ASP A 365 23.61 -2.80 8.21
C ASP A 365 22.47 -3.30 9.10
N GLY A 366 22.33 -4.60 9.26
CA GLY A 366 21.32 -5.25 10.12
C GLY A 366 21.80 -5.51 11.54
N GLY A 367 22.95 -4.97 11.95
CA GLY A 367 23.52 -5.16 13.27
C GLY A 367 24.25 -6.49 13.46
N LEU A 368 24.12 -7.08 14.62
CA LEU A 368 24.75 -8.36 14.97
C LEU A 368 23.91 -9.52 14.43
N LEU A 369 24.48 -10.32 13.52
CA LEU A 369 23.85 -11.55 13.03
C LEU A 369 24.09 -12.72 13.97
N TRP A 370 25.36 -12.91 14.37
CA TRP A 370 25.75 -14.04 15.21
C TRP A 370 26.97 -13.69 16.06
N LYS A 371 27.00 -14.19 17.27
CA LYS A 371 28.15 -14.06 18.17
C LYS A 371 28.28 -15.31 19.04
N HIS A 372 29.49 -15.77 19.19
CA HIS A 372 29.86 -16.82 20.14
C HIS A 372 31.20 -16.52 20.81
N VAL A 373 31.28 -16.82 22.08
CA VAL A 373 32.48 -16.73 22.88
C VAL A 373 32.69 -18.04 23.60
N ASP A 374 33.83 -18.66 23.36
CA ASP A 374 34.36 -19.81 24.12
C ASP A 374 35.65 -19.36 24.77
N TYR A 375 35.54 -18.89 26.00
CA TYR A 375 36.67 -18.29 26.72
C TYR A 375 37.70 -19.37 27.14
N PRO A 376 39.03 -19.09 26.96
CA PRO A 376 39.64 -17.92 26.37
C PRO A 376 39.92 -18.04 24.85
N ARG A 377 39.42 -19.08 24.19
CA ARG A 377 39.91 -19.50 22.87
C ARG A 377 39.21 -18.85 21.67
N VAL A 378 37.93 -18.57 21.79
CA VAL A 378 37.09 -18.12 20.67
C VAL A 378 36.30 -16.89 21.06
N ASN A 379 36.34 -15.85 20.23
CA ASN A 379 35.46 -14.72 20.29
C ASN A 379 35.11 -14.29 18.84
N GLU A 380 34.10 -14.91 18.30
CA GLU A 380 33.67 -14.68 16.91
C GLU A 380 32.38 -13.92 16.83
N SER A 381 32.29 -13.06 15.81
CA SER A 381 31.07 -12.29 15.50
C SER A 381 30.87 -12.18 14.00
N ARG A 382 29.62 -12.12 13.58
CA ARG A 382 29.21 -11.82 12.20
C ARG A 382 28.17 -10.75 12.20
N ARG A 383 28.28 -9.77 11.29
CA ARG A 383 27.30 -8.73 11.11
C ARG A 383 26.23 -9.16 10.12
N ALA A 384 25.01 -8.71 10.40
CA ALA A 384 23.91 -8.86 9.47
C ALA A 384 23.99 -7.80 8.36
N ARG A 385 23.61 -8.20 7.17
CA ARG A 385 23.29 -7.33 6.06
C ARG A 385 21.84 -7.57 5.68
N GLU A 386 21.11 -6.54 5.37
CA GLU A 386 19.73 -6.58 4.93
C GLU A 386 19.61 -5.95 3.55
N LEU A 387 18.83 -6.58 2.66
CA LEU A 387 18.36 -5.94 1.44
C LEU A 387 16.94 -5.44 1.68
N VAL A 388 16.72 -4.16 1.45
CA VAL A 388 15.42 -3.51 1.58
C VAL A 388 14.90 -3.16 0.20
N LEU A 389 13.66 -3.56 -0.08
CA LEU A 389 12.88 -3.08 -1.22
C LEU A 389 11.71 -2.29 -0.66
N THR A 390 11.63 -1.01 -1.00
CA THR A 390 10.69 -0.05 -0.41
C THR A 390 9.89 0.73 -1.44
N TRP A 391 8.71 1.18 -1.03
CA TRP A 391 7.89 2.16 -1.71
C TRP A 391 7.07 2.95 -0.68
N VAL A 392 6.57 4.13 -1.08
CA VAL A 392 5.71 4.99 -0.25
C VAL A 392 4.48 5.39 -1.06
N GLY A 393 3.32 5.21 -0.48
CA GLY A 393 2.04 5.66 -1.03
C GLY A 393 1.47 6.84 -0.23
N ASN A 394 0.92 7.84 -0.93
CA ASN A 394 0.20 8.96 -0.32
C ASN A 394 -1.29 8.68 -0.27
N GLN A 395 -1.89 8.87 0.91
CA GLN A 395 -3.33 8.80 1.12
C GLN A 395 -3.84 10.08 1.80
N GLY A 396 -3.99 11.12 1.01
CA GLY A 396 -4.45 12.41 1.49
C GLY A 396 -3.49 13.04 2.49
N ASN A 397 -3.76 12.89 3.77
CA ASN A 397 -2.93 13.41 4.86
C ASN A 397 -1.91 12.39 5.40
N TYR A 398 -1.94 11.15 4.96
CA TYR A 398 -1.02 10.10 5.40
C TYR A 398 -0.08 9.67 4.28
N GLU A 399 1.15 9.34 4.65
CA GLU A 399 2.10 8.61 3.83
C GLU A 399 2.38 7.26 4.50
N TYR A 400 2.26 6.20 3.70
CA TYR A 400 2.52 4.84 4.13
C TYR A 400 3.73 4.27 3.40
N GLY A 401 4.81 4.03 4.13
CA GLY A 401 5.98 3.33 3.61
C GLY A 401 5.90 1.83 3.90
N PHE A 402 6.32 1.01 2.95
CA PHE A 402 6.36 -0.44 3.12
C PHE A 402 7.74 -0.95 2.72
N ASN A 403 8.45 -1.51 3.70
CA ASN A 403 9.75 -2.13 3.50
C ASN A 403 9.61 -3.66 3.49
N TRP A 404 10.01 -4.30 2.40
CA TRP A 404 10.24 -5.73 2.33
C TRP A 404 11.73 -5.98 2.56
N ILE A 405 12.05 -6.61 3.70
CA ILE A 405 13.42 -6.73 4.21
C ILE A 405 13.86 -8.18 4.13
N PHE A 406 14.83 -8.45 3.28
CA PHE A 406 15.42 -9.76 3.09
C PHE A 406 16.69 -9.87 3.91
N ARG A 407 16.82 -10.94 4.69
CA ARG A 407 17.98 -11.19 5.55
C ARG A 407 18.79 -12.40 5.08
N GLN A 408 20.07 -12.41 5.42
CA GLN A 408 21.01 -13.48 5.03
C GLN A 408 20.64 -14.85 5.63
N ASP A 409 19.94 -14.87 6.76
CA ASP A 409 19.50 -16.07 7.46
C ASP A 409 18.20 -16.69 6.91
N GLY A 410 17.67 -16.14 5.81
CA GLY A 410 16.43 -16.61 5.19
C GLY A 410 15.14 -15.99 5.77
N MET A 411 15.25 -15.02 6.67
CA MET A 411 14.09 -14.27 7.16
C MET A 411 13.66 -13.23 6.15
N LEU A 412 12.35 -13.10 5.96
CA LEU A 412 11.70 -12.01 5.23
C LEU A 412 10.78 -11.26 6.18
N THR A 413 10.97 -9.96 6.30
CA THR A 413 10.17 -9.09 7.17
C THR A 413 9.44 -8.06 6.33
N VAL A 414 8.20 -7.75 6.70
CA VAL A 414 7.46 -6.58 6.20
C VAL A 414 7.36 -5.58 7.33
N GLU A 415 7.81 -4.36 7.06
CA GLU A 415 7.73 -3.22 7.96
C GLU A 415 6.84 -2.16 7.34
N ALA A 416 5.82 -1.70 8.07
CA ALA A 416 4.98 -0.57 7.68
C ALA A 416 5.44 0.69 8.43
N ILE A 417 5.68 1.76 7.69
CA ILE A 417 6.04 3.08 8.21
C ILE A 417 4.81 3.97 8.05
N LEU A 418 4.27 4.45 9.17
CA LEU A 418 3.14 5.35 9.19
C LEU A 418 3.63 6.76 9.48
N THR A 419 3.46 7.65 8.52
CA THR A 419 3.95 9.03 8.61
C THR A 419 2.92 10.00 8.00
N GLY A 420 3.32 11.24 7.74
CA GLY A 420 2.43 12.30 7.26
C GLY A 420 1.81 13.10 8.39
N ILE A 421 0.56 13.50 8.22
CA ILE A 421 -0.13 14.43 9.12
C ILE A 421 -1.32 13.71 9.75
N VAL A 422 -1.41 13.68 11.09
CA VAL A 422 -2.62 13.18 11.74
C VAL A 422 -3.85 13.98 11.27
N LEU A 423 -4.93 13.29 10.88
CA LEU A 423 -6.16 13.95 10.45
C LEU A 423 -6.82 14.68 11.63
N PRO A 424 -6.85 16.03 11.64
CA PRO A 424 -7.36 16.78 12.76
C PRO A 424 -8.88 16.95 12.68
N LYS A 425 -9.51 17.03 13.87
CA LYS A 425 -10.89 17.42 14.06
C LYS A 425 -10.97 18.82 14.68
N GLY A 426 -11.82 19.69 14.13
CA GLY A 426 -12.14 20.95 14.77
C GLY A 426 -12.93 20.75 16.06
N VAL A 427 -12.54 21.42 17.15
CA VAL A 427 -13.22 21.37 18.45
C VAL A 427 -13.44 22.79 19.00
N ALA A 428 -14.63 23.03 19.60
CA ALA A 428 -14.95 24.35 20.14
C ALA A 428 -14.13 24.66 21.41
N THR A 429 -14.02 23.69 22.31
CA THR A 429 -13.23 23.73 23.56
C THR A 429 -12.87 22.31 23.96
N ALA A 430 -11.76 22.16 24.66
CA ALA A 430 -11.44 20.93 25.35
C ALA A 430 -12.44 20.72 26.50
N GLY A 431 -13.49 19.93 26.26
CA GLY A 431 -14.42 19.55 27.33
C GLY A 431 -13.80 18.47 28.22
N PRO A 432 -14.01 18.53 29.56
CA PRO A 432 -13.60 17.43 30.43
C PRO A 432 -14.38 16.15 30.06
N GLY A 433 -13.69 15.01 29.97
CA GLY A 433 -14.30 13.68 29.87
C GLY A 433 -14.32 13.01 28.49
N ARG A 434 -13.71 13.58 27.45
CA ARG A 434 -13.47 12.88 26.19
C ARG A 434 -12.00 12.51 26.06
N SER A 435 -11.73 11.25 25.75
CA SER A 435 -10.37 10.75 25.41
C SER A 435 -9.93 11.26 24.04
N ILE A 436 -9.92 12.58 23.85
CA ILE A 436 -9.47 13.22 22.60
C ILE A 436 -8.16 13.92 22.91
N ALA A 437 -7.10 13.56 22.20
CA ALA A 437 -5.81 14.23 22.32
C ALA A 437 -5.88 15.58 21.58
N LEU A 438 -5.73 16.69 22.30
CA LEU A 438 -5.58 18.00 21.68
C LEU A 438 -4.19 18.10 21.04
N VAL A 439 -4.18 18.54 19.79
CA VAL A 439 -2.95 18.84 19.03
C VAL A 439 -2.74 20.34 18.85
N ALA A 440 -3.79 21.13 19.06
CA ALA A 440 -3.79 22.59 19.11
C ALA A 440 -5.04 23.08 19.87
N PRO A 441 -5.19 24.39 20.19
CA PRO A 441 -6.32 24.89 21.00
C PRO A 441 -7.69 24.51 20.47
N HIS A 442 -7.87 24.45 19.15
CA HIS A 442 -9.13 24.11 18.50
C HIS A 442 -9.03 22.87 17.60
N LEU A 443 -7.99 22.07 17.78
CA LEU A 443 -7.76 20.85 17.01
C LEU A 443 -7.53 19.65 17.92
N ALA A 444 -8.14 18.53 17.57
CA ALA A 444 -7.96 17.26 18.26
C ALA A 444 -7.61 16.16 17.27
N ALA A 445 -6.81 15.20 17.72
CA ALA A 445 -6.61 13.94 17.02
C ALA A 445 -7.72 12.96 17.39
N VAL A 446 -8.40 12.40 16.40
CA VAL A 446 -9.43 11.38 16.60
C VAL A 446 -8.76 10.02 16.70
N PRO A 447 -9.02 9.22 17.75
CA PRO A 447 -8.51 7.86 17.82
C PRO A 447 -8.98 7.03 16.62
N HIS A 448 -8.08 6.24 16.06
CA HIS A 448 -8.36 5.41 14.88
C HIS A 448 -7.44 4.19 14.84
N GLN A 449 -7.79 3.22 14.01
CA GLN A 449 -7.01 2.02 13.78
C GLN A 449 -6.71 1.90 12.27
N HIS A 450 -5.48 1.47 11.95
CA HIS A 450 -5.05 1.09 10.62
C HIS A 450 -4.89 -0.41 10.55
N TRP A 451 -5.40 -1.04 9.50
CA TRP A 451 -5.36 -2.47 9.26
C TRP A 451 -4.69 -2.74 7.94
N PHE A 452 -3.53 -3.38 7.99
CA PHE A 452 -2.77 -3.79 6.82
C PHE A 452 -3.00 -5.27 6.55
N ASN A 453 -3.67 -5.60 5.45
CA ASN A 453 -3.93 -6.97 5.06
C ASN A 453 -2.93 -7.42 4.00
N PHE A 454 -1.92 -8.17 4.39
CA PHE A 454 -0.96 -8.76 3.46
C PHE A 454 -1.48 -10.11 2.96
N ARG A 455 -1.61 -10.26 1.64
CA ARG A 455 -1.87 -11.53 0.99
C ARG A 455 -0.54 -12.23 0.68
N LEU A 456 -0.39 -13.46 1.17
CA LEU A 456 0.80 -14.29 0.97
C LEU A 456 0.36 -15.62 0.33
N ASP A 457 0.70 -15.84 -0.94
CA ASP A 457 0.58 -17.14 -1.58
C ASP A 457 1.87 -17.95 -1.31
N VAL A 458 1.80 -18.84 -0.34
CA VAL A 458 2.96 -19.54 0.20
C VAL A 458 3.19 -20.85 -0.55
N ASP A 459 4.41 -21.03 -1.04
CA ASP A 459 4.85 -22.19 -1.83
C ASP A 459 6.12 -22.82 -1.26
N VAL A 460 6.11 -23.19 0.02
CA VAL A 460 7.29 -23.84 0.64
C VAL A 460 7.60 -25.17 -0.06
N ASP A 461 8.69 -25.20 -0.84
CA ASP A 461 9.11 -26.34 -1.66
C ASP A 461 8.02 -26.88 -2.61
N GLY A 462 7.10 -26.03 -3.04
CA GLY A 462 6.00 -26.33 -3.94
C GLY A 462 4.61 -26.00 -3.36
N PRO A 463 3.53 -26.16 -4.16
CA PRO A 463 2.22 -25.59 -3.84
C PRO A 463 1.41 -26.40 -2.81
N LYS A 464 1.83 -27.59 -2.40
CA LYS A 464 1.08 -28.44 -1.47
C LYS A 464 1.55 -28.21 -0.03
N ASN A 465 1.03 -27.18 0.59
CA ASN A 465 1.40 -26.80 1.95
C ASN A 465 0.30 -27.10 2.97
N ARG A 466 0.69 -27.11 4.23
CA ARG A 466 -0.18 -27.23 5.41
C ARG A 466 0.20 -26.17 6.42
N VAL A 467 -0.79 -25.53 7.02
CA VAL A 467 -0.58 -24.57 8.10
C VAL A 467 -0.84 -25.20 9.45
N VAL A 468 0.07 -25.00 10.37
CA VAL A 468 0.03 -25.51 11.75
C VAL A 468 0.20 -24.34 12.72
N GLU A 469 -0.80 -24.11 13.57
CA GLU A 469 -0.67 -23.17 14.68
C GLU A 469 0.15 -23.81 15.79
N VAL A 470 1.08 -23.04 16.35
CA VAL A 470 2.05 -23.50 17.35
C VAL A 470 1.96 -22.60 18.58
N ASP A 471 1.60 -23.16 19.70
CA ASP A 471 1.57 -22.51 21.02
C ASP A 471 2.62 -23.12 21.94
N THR A 472 3.25 -22.31 22.78
CA THR A 472 4.06 -22.77 23.91
C THR A 472 3.17 -22.84 25.15
N VAL A 473 3.03 -24.01 25.75
CA VAL A 473 2.12 -24.24 26.86
C VAL A 473 2.85 -24.89 28.05
N PRO A 474 2.42 -24.70 29.30
CA PRO A 474 2.94 -25.44 30.44
C PRO A 474 2.85 -26.94 30.19
N ALA A 475 3.92 -27.69 30.51
CA ALA A 475 3.91 -29.14 30.40
C ALA A 475 3.24 -29.79 31.65
N PRO A 476 2.27 -30.69 31.47
CA PRO A 476 1.66 -31.39 32.60
C PRO A 476 2.71 -32.23 33.35
N GLY A 477 2.62 -32.25 34.69
CA GLY A 477 3.42 -33.13 35.53
C GLY A 477 4.88 -32.72 35.81
N THR A 478 5.33 -31.55 35.37
CA THR A 478 6.71 -31.07 35.54
C THR A 478 6.90 -30.13 36.71
N SER A 479 6.33 -30.37 37.87
CA SER A 479 6.51 -29.52 39.08
C SER A 479 6.35 -28.01 38.83
N GLY A 480 5.61 -27.62 37.79
CA GLY A 480 5.38 -26.23 37.42
C GLY A 480 6.52 -25.53 36.68
N SER A 481 7.64 -26.21 36.36
CA SER A 481 8.81 -25.61 35.70
C SER A 481 9.00 -26.00 34.22
N GLY A 482 8.19 -26.93 33.71
CA GLY A 482 8.30 -27.40 32.33
C GLY A 482 7.32 -26.71 31.39
N PHE A 483 7.68 -26.66 30.11
CA PHE A 483 6.80 -26.25 29.02
C PHE A 483 6.95 -27.20 27.83
N SER A 484 5.95 -27.20 26.96
CA SER A 484 5.91 -27.99 25.75
C SER A 484 5.31 -27.20 24.59
N VAL A 485 5.40 -27.74 23.40
CA VAL A 485 4.82 -27.17 22.20
C VAL A 485 3.53 -27.90 21.88
N LYS A 486 2.44 -27.14 21.76
CA LYS A 486 1.16 -27.62 21.27
C LYS A 486 0.99 -27.24 19.82
N GLU A 487 0.83 -28.24 18.95
CA GLU A 487 0.60 -28.06 17.51
C GLU A 487 -0.88 -28.31 17.18
N THR A 488 -1.47 -27.39 16.40
CA THR A 488 -2.87 -27.50 15.94
C THR A 488 -2.90 -27.31 14.41
N PRO A 489 -3.03 -28.40 13.63
CA PRO A 489 -3.18 -28.28 12.17
C PRO A 489 -4.50 -27.58 11.80
N LEU A 490 -4.42 -26.59 10.93
CA LEU A 490 -5.60 -25.91 10.38
C LEU A 490 -6.08 -26.70 9.17
N ARG A 491 -7.27 -27.34 9.27
CA ARG A 491 -7.78 -28.28 8.27
C ARG A 491 -8.93 -27.73 7.45
N HIS A 492 -9.64 -26.71 7.97
CA HIS A 492 -10.83 -26.12 7.36
C HIS A 492 -10.77 -24.60 7.48
N GLU A 493 -11.09 -23.90 6.43
CA GLU A 493 -11.08 -22.43 6.38
C GLU A 493 -11.96 -21.80 7.46
N ALA A 494 -13.13 -22.38 7.73
CA ALA A 494 -14.04 -21.90 8.78
C ALA A 494 -13.39 -21.85 10.18
N SER A 495 -12.40 -22.72 10.47
CA SER A 495 -11.65 -22.78 11.71
C SER A 495 -10.26 -22.11 11.63
N ALA A 496 -9.90 -21.59 10.45
CA ALA A 496 -8.57 -21.03 10.17
C ALA A 496 -8.53 -19.50 10.26
N ARG A 497 -9.47 -18.89 10.97
CA ARG A 497 -9.50 -17.49 11.39
C ARG A 497 -8.87 -17.40 12.76
N ARG A 498 -7.65 -16.86 12.84
CA ARG A 498 -6.85 -16.99 14.07
C ARG A 498 -6.43 -15.63 14.63
N GLN A 499 -6.34 -15.59 15.97
CA GLN A 499 -5.85 -14.43 16.73
C GLN A 499 -4.41 -14.66 17.17
N ILE A 500 -3.62 -13.60 17.23
CA ILE A 500 -2.33 -13.64 17.93
C ILE A 500 -2.55 -14.01 19.39
N ASN A 501 -1.54 -14.62 19.99
CA ASN A 501 -1.52 -14.91 21.43
C ASN A 501 -0.09 -14.78 21.96
N PRO A 502 0.34 -13.56 22.32
CA PRO A 502 1.69 -13.33 22.82
C PRO A 502 2.02 -14.11 24.10
N LEU A 503 0.99 -14.35 24.96
CA LEU A 503 1.17 -15.09 26.22
C LEU A 503 1.62 -16.54 25.98
N TRP A 504 1.28 -17.12 24.83
CA TRP A 504 1.67 -18.47 24.46
C TRP A 504 2.68 -18.48 23.30
N SER A 505 3.33 -17.37 23.00
CA SER A 505 4.27 -17.21 21.88
C SER A 505 3.74 -17.80 20.56
N ARG A 506 2.43 -17.60 20.30
CA ARG A 506 1.74 -18.17 19.14
C ARG A 506 2.39 -17.74 17.84
N ARG A 507 2.60 -18.73 16.97
CA ARG A 507 3.04 -18.54 15.58
C ARG A 507 2.38 -19.57 14.69
N TRP A 508 2.48 -19.39 13.38
CA TRP A 508 1.94 -20.35 12.40
C TRP A 508 3.08 -20.86 11.53
N ARG A 509 3.23 -22.17 11.46
CA ARG A 509 4.18 -22.80 10.55
C ARG A 509 3.47 -23.22 9.27
N VAL A 510 3.97 -22.76 8.13
CA VAL A 510 3.59 -23.27 6.82
C VAL A 510 4.63 -24.32 6.43
N ILE A 511 4.21 -25.56 6.32
CA ILE A 511 5.09 -26.71 6.07
C ILE A 511 4.70 -27.42 4.79
N ASN A 512 5.69 -27.99 4.12
CA ASN A 512 5.47 -28.96 3.06
C ASN A 512 5.61 -30.39 3.63
N PRO A 513 4.53 -31.18 3.74
CA PRO A 513 4.59 -32.53 4.32
C PRO A 513 5.42 -33.51 3.50
N ALA A 514 5.62 -33.24 2.20
CA ALA A 514 6.39 -34.11 1.30
C ALA A 514 7.89 -33.77 1.29
N ALA A 515 8.26 -32.53 1.63
CA ALA A 515 9.66 -32.11 1.69
C ALA A 515 10.22 -32.29 3.09
N ARG A 516 11.35 -32.96 3.20
CA ARG A 516 12.02 -33.25 4.48
C ARG A 516 13.38 -32.57 4.55
N THR A 517 13.71 -32.08 5.74
CA THR A 517 15.07 -31.66 6.08
C THR A 517 15.96 -32.92 6.25
N GLU A 518 17.27 -32.74 6.35
CA GLU A 518 18.23 -33.82 6.65
C GLU A 518 17.90 -34.55 7.96
N LEU A 519 17.25 -33.86 8.90
CA LEU A 519 16.81 -34.45 10.17
C LEU A 519 15.42 -35.11 10.09
N GLY A 520 14.87 -35.29 8.88
CA GLY A 520 13.58 -35.92 8.65
C GLY A 520 12.35 -35.08 9.03
N GLN A 521 12.53 -33.81 9.42
CA GLN A 521 11.44 -32.90 9.75
C GLN A 521 10.84 -32.30 8.47
N PRO A 522 9.53 -31.96 8.45
CA PRO A 522 8.94 -31.23 7.35
C PRO A 522 9.63 -29.87 7.15
N ALA A 523 9.99 -29.55 5.91
CA ALA A 523 10.48 -28.23 5.57
C ALA A 523 9.37 -27.19 5.75
N GLY A 524 9.71 -25.99 6.23
CA GLY A 524 8.71 -24.98 6.49
C GLY A 524 9.26 -23.62 6.87
N TYR A 525 8.38 -22.65 6.85
CA TYR A 525 8.59 -21.29 7.35
C TYR A 525 7.60 -20.97 8.48
N ALA A 526 8.03 -20.17 9.43
CA ALA A 526 7.15 -19.66 10.49
C ALA A 526 6.70 -18.25 10.15
N LEU A 527 5.38 -18.03 10.11
CA LEU A 527 4.79 -16.70 10.18
C LEU A 527 4.81 -16.27 11.64
N VAL A 528 5.61 -15.25 11.93
CA VAL A 528 5.74 -14.64 13.26
C VAL A 528 5.03 -13.29 13.20
N PRO A 529 3.90 -13.11 13.89
CA PRO A 529 3.23 -11.82 13.95
C PRO A 529 4.09 -10.85 14.76
N GLY A 530 4.07 -9.57 14.35
CA GLY A 530 4.62 -8.48 15.15
C GLY A 530 3.65 -8.07 16.26
N ASP A 531 3.88 -6.88 16.81
CA ASP A 531 2.96 -6.25 17.77
C ASP A 531 1.70 -5.79 17.04
N ASN A 532 0.59 -6.47 17.31
CA ASN A 532 -0.71 -6.20 16.70
C ASN A 532 -1.78 -6.06 17.77
N VAL A 533 -2.83 -5.32 17.46
CA VAL A 533 -4.01 -5.17 18.30
C VAL A 533 -5.23 -5.78 17.61
N ARG A 534 -6.20 -6.22 18.40
CA ARG A 534 -7.48 -6.68 17.85
C ARG A 534 -8.31 -5.50 17.33
N ALA A 535 -9.26 -5.78 16.44
CA ALA A 535 -10.29 -4.82 16.07
C ALA A 535 -11.16 -4.48 17.29
N TYR A 536 -11.37 -3.18 17.51
CA TYR A 536 -12.29 -2.71 18.53
C TYR A 536 -13.72 -2.57 17.98
N ALA A 537 -13.89 -2.51 16.67
CA ALA A 537 -15.20 -2.55 16.04
C ALA A 537 -15.89 -3.90 16.32
N SER A 538 -17.15 -3.85 16.81
CA SER A 538 -17.96 -5.06 16.91
C SER A 538 -18.16 -5.69 15.53
N PRO A 539 -18.13 -7.04 15.41
CA PRO A 539 -18.47 -7.71 14.17
C PRO A 539 -19.84 -7.32 13.60
N ASP A 540 -20.80 -7.02 14.48
CA ASP A 540 -22.17 -6.63 14.10
C ASP A 540 -22.30 -5.13 13.74
N SER A 541 -21.26 -4.33 13.98
CA SER A 541 -21.25 -2.94 13.55
C SER A 541 -21.13 -2.84 12.04
N ILE A 542 -21.57 -1.73 11.47
CA ILE A 542 -21.43 -1.47 10.02
C ILE A 542 -19.96 -1.59 9.59
N VAL A 543 -19.04 -1.09 10.38
CA VAL A 543 -17.60 -1.21 10.13
C VAL A 543 -17.14 -2.66 10.15
N GLY A 544 -17.55 -3.44 11.15
CA GLY A 544 -17.21 -4.86 11.26
C GLY A 544 -17.78 -5.70 10.13
N GLN A 545 -18.99 -5.38 9.66
CA GLN A 545 -19.61 -6.03 8.50
C GLN A 545 -18.94 -5.63 7.19
N ARG A 546 -18.59 -4.34 7.02
CA ARG A 546 -17.93 -3.81 5.83
C ARG A 546 -16.50 -4.34 5.69
N ALA A 547 -15.73 -4.36 6.76
CA ALA A 547 -14.33 -4.81 6.81
C ALA A 547 -14.18 -6.11 7.61
N GLY A 548 -14.93 -7.15 7.26
CA GLY A 548 -14.95 -8.42 8.01
C GLY A 548 -13.58 -9.07 8.21
N PHE A 549 -12.60 -8.77 7.35
CA PHE A 549 -11.24 -9.31 7.47
C PHE A 549 -10.49 -8.83 8.72
N ILE A 550 -10.85 -7.67 9.30
CA ILE A 550 -10.18 -7.15 10.50
C ILE A 550 -10.48 -7.98 11.76
N GLN A 551 -11.47 -8.88 11.70
CA GLN A 551 -11.90 -9.67 12.86
C GLN A 551 -10.92 -10.79 13.25
N ALA A 552 -9.92 -11.07 12.43
CA ALA A 552 -8.85 -12.00 12.75
C ALA A 552 -7.50 -11.49 12.22
N HIS A 553 -6.41 -11.85 12.93
CA HIS A 553 -5.07 -11.45 12.53
C HIS A 553 -4.51 -12.32 11.42
N VAL A 554 -4.94 -13.58 11.34
CA VAL A 554 -4.52 -14.53 10.31
C VAL A 554 -5.73 -15.26 9.77
N TRP A 555 -5.83 -15.28 8.46
CA TRP A 555 -6.80 -16.01 7.68
C TRP A 555 -6.05 -17.00 6.80
N VAL A 556 -6.35 -18.29 6.92
CA VAL A 556 -5.74 -19.31 6.06
C VAL A 556 -6.82 -19.86 5.15
N THR A 557 -6.60 -19.72 3.86
CA THR A 557 -7.49 -20.22 2.80
C THR A 557 -6.73 -21.18 1.88
N ALA A 558 -7.46 -22.00 1.14
CA ALA A 558 -6.89 -22.70 0.00
C ALA A 558 -6.51 -21.69 -1.10
N TYR A 559 -5.56 -22.06 -1.94
CA TYR A 559 -5.28 -21.28 -3.14
C TYR A 559 -6.46 -21.39 -4.09
N ASP A 560 -7.00 -20.23 -4.49
CA ASP A 560 -8.01 -20.12 -5.52
C ASP A 560 -7.47 -19.23 -6.65
N PRO A 561 -7.36 -19.74 -7.88
CA PRO A 561 -6.84 -19.00 -9.02
C PRO A 561 -7.87 -18.03 -9.65
N ALA A 562 -9.12 -18.01 -9.18
CA ALA A 562 -10.20 -17.18 -9.75
C ALA A 562 -10.14 -15.72 -9.29
#